data_c0633524a0127d2ddedcb011af7e4fe0
#
_entry.id   c0633524a0127d2ddedcb011af7e4fe0
#
_cell.length_a   1.000
_cell.length_b   1.000
_cell.length_c   1.000
_cell.angle_alpha   90.00
_cell.angle_beta   90.00
_cell.angle_gamma   90.00
#
_symmetry.space_group_name_H-M   'P 1'
#
loop_
_entity.id
_entity.type
_entity.pdbx_description
1 polymer ?
#
loop_
_entity_poly.entity_id
_entity_poly.type
_entity_poly.pdbx_seq_one_letter_code
_entity_poly.pdbx_strand_id
1 'polypeptide(L)'
;MCGIVGYAGNIETACGKPLEVCLQGLERLEYRGYDSAGVALTAPGMDKVVVRKKAGRLKNLVEDIERKPMPLATVGIGHTRWATNGEPSDVNAHPHTSMDGKVAIIHNGIIENASQLRLDLQAEGYRFASATDTEVAAKLLGKIVDKIIADEGKPDLFKAVRRMARMLEGAFTILATDCRQPDIVVGARHDSPLVVGLGEGENFLGSDVAAFVAYTKRAMEVDQDQAVCVSADKVIVADFNGNVVENPKTYTVDWDASAAEKGGWDSFMDKEIHEDPAAVQRTLLGRFDTNGDITLDEVRIDEHDFKAIDKIIVVACGTASYAGQVAKYAIEHWVRIPV
;
A
#
# COMPACT_ATOMS: atom_id res chain seq x y z
N MET A 1 -4.51 6.87 -5.38
CA MET A 1 -3.65 6.10 -4.44
C MET A 1 -3.41 4.72 -5.03
N CYS A 2 -2.21 4.19 -4.94
CA CYS A 2 -1.86 2.89 -5.51
C CYS A 2 -2.38 1.72 -4.65
N GLY A 3 -2.51 0.51 -5.26
CA GLY A 3 -2.84 -0.71 -4.55
C GLY A 3 -1.59 -1.53 -4.22
N ILE A 4 -1.49 -2.04 -2.99
CA ILE A 4 -0.44 -2.95 -2.52
C ILE A 4 -1.06 -4.26 -2.05
N VAL A 5 -0.46 -5.38 -2.45
CA VAL A 5 -0.79 -6.74 -1.99
C VAL A 5 0.50 -7.48 -1.67
N GLY A 6 0.53 -8.21 -0.57
CA GLY A 6 1.61 -9.14 -0.19
C GLY A 6 1.03 -10.45 0.31
N TYR A 7 1.73 -11.55 0.07
CA TYR A 7 1.37 -12.88 0.50
C TYR A 7 2.60 -13.69 0.92
N ALA A 8 2.49 -14.38 2.04
CA ALA A 8 3.46 -15.38 2.48
C ALA A 8 2.72 -16.64 2.93
N GLY A 9 3.06 -17.78 2.34
CA GLY A 9 2.52 -19.08 2.66
C GLY A 9 3.62 -20.15 2.75
N ASN A 10 3.31 -21.31 3.32
CA ASN A 10 4.24 -22.41 3.37
C ASN A 10 4.29 -23.17 2.03
N ILE A 11 5.33 -23.95 1.80
CA ILE A 11 5.56 -24.66 0.53
C ILE A 11 4.48 -25.71 0.21
N GLU A 12 3.81 -26.25 1.22
CA GLU A 12 2.81 -27.31 1.06
C GLU A 12 1.46 -26.75 0.61
N THR A 13 1.11 -25.53 1.04
CA THR A 13 -0.19 -24.88 0.77
C THR A 13 -0.12 -23.77 -0.27
N ALA A 14 1.06 -23.20 -0.52
CA ALA A 14 1.22 -21.99 -1.30
C ALA A 14 1.49 -22.21 -2.80
N CYS A 15 1.64 -23.43 -3.29
CA CYS A 15 2.04 -23.69 -4.68
C CYS A 15 1.08 -22.99 -5.69
N GLY A 16 1.56 -21.92 -6.35
CA GLY A 16 0.77 -21.09 -7.27
C GLY A 16 -0.10 -20.01 -6.60
N LYS A 17 -0.42 -20.13 -5.32
CA LYS A 17 -1.33 -19.24 -4.58
C LYS A 17 -0.82 -17.79 -4.47
N PRO A 18 0.50 -17.49 -4.30
CA PRO A 18 0.98 -16.10 -4.23
C PRO A 18 0.62 -15.27 -5.46
N LEU A 19 0.72 -15.84 -6.66
CA LEU A 19 0.33 -15.15 -7.88
C LEU A 19 -1.17 -14.88 -7.91
N GLU A 20 -1.98 -15.89 -7.61
CA GLU A 20 -3.44 -15.80 -7.57
C GLU A 20 -3.89 -14.73 -6.56
N VAL A 21 -3.39 -14.79 -5.32
CA VAL A 21 -3.71 -13.81 -4.27
C VAL A 21 -3.31 -12.39 -4.68
N CYS A 22 -2.11 -12.23 -5.25
CA CYS A 22 -1.67 -10.93 -5.74
C CYS A 22 -2.60 -10.40 -6.84
N LEU A 23 -2.93 -11.19 -7.86
CA LEU A 23 -3.78 -10.74 -8.97
C LEU A 23 -5.21 -10.43 -8.50
N GLN A 24 -5.83 -11.28 -7.70
CA GLN A 24 -7.18 -11.05 -7.17
C GLN A 24 -7.23 -9.86 -6.20
N GLY A 25 -6.21 -9.69 -5.35
CA GLY A 25 -6.11 -8.53 -4.47
C GLY A 25 -5.90 -7.23 -5.24
N LEU A 26 -5.09 -7.26 -6.31
CA LEU A 26 -4.89 -6.10 -7.18
C LEU A 26 -6.16 -5.77 -7.99
N GLU A 27 -6.96 -6.76 -8.39
CA GLU A 27 -8.24 -6.54 -9.06
C GLU A 27 -9.20 -5.76 -8.17
N ARG A 28 -9.28 -6.11 -6.89
CA ARG A 28 -10.10 -5.37 -5.90
C ARG A 28 -9.57 -3.96 -5.61
N LEU A 29 -8.27 -3.73 -5.83
CA LEU A 29 -7.62 -2.44 -5.61
C LEU A 29 -7.40 -1.63 -6.89
N GLU A 30 -7.85 -2.11 -8.08
CA GLU A 30 -7.59 -1.45 -9.37
C GLU A 30 -8.16 -0.03 -9.43
N TYR A 31 -9.25 0.24 -8.71
CA TYR A 31 -9.81 1.60 -8.59
C TYR A 31 -8.83 2.62 -8.00
N ARG A 32 -7.82 2.16 -7.24
CA ARG A 32 -6.77 3.01 -6.65
C ARG A 32 -5.67 3.40 -7.63
N GLY A 33 -5.47 2.63 -8.71
CA GLY A 33 -4.44 2.91 -9.70
C GLY A 33 -4.54 1.95 -10.88
N TYR A 34 -4.45 2.45 -12.08
CA TYR A 34 -4.61 1.70 -13.33
C TYR A 34 -3.60 2.09 -14.42
N ASP A 35 -2.55 2.84 -14.06
CA ASP A 35 -1.52 3.31 -15.00
C ASP A 35 -0.48 2.23 -15.30
N SER A 36 -0.26 1.33 -14.38
CA SER A 36 0.53 0.12 -14.55
C SER A 36 0.28 -0.87 -13.42
N ALA A 37 0.56 -2.15 -13.67
CA ALA A 37 0.49 -3.20 -12.67
C ALA A 37 1.71 -4.11 -12.75
N GLY A 38 2.03 -4.78 -11.63
CA GLY A 38 3.10 -5.77 -11.62
C GLY A 38 3.14 -6.61 -10.36
N VAL A 39 3.82 -7.74 -10.49
CA VAL A 39 4.01 -8.71 -9.41
C VAL A 39 5.47 -9.15 -9.34
N ALA A 40 5.90 -9.51 -8.14
CA ALA A 40 7.18 -10.19 -7.91
C ALA A 40 6.94 -11.44 -7.08
N LEU A 41 7.57 -12.54 -7.49
CA LEU A 41 7.44 -13.85 -6.87
C LEU A 41 8.80 -14.38 -6.43
N THR A 42 8.82 -15.08 -5.30
CA THR A 42 10.01 -15.81 -4.83
C THR A 42 9.63 -17.13 -4.18
N ALA A 43 10.56 -18.09 -4.27
CA ALA A 43 10.47 -19.40 -3.66
C ALA A 43 11.87 -19.91 -3.29
N PRO A 44 11.96 -20.93 -2.40
CA PRO A 44 13.21 -21.61 -2.15
C PRO A 44 13.91 -22.11 -3.41
N GLY A 45 15.21 -21.87 -3.53
CA GLY A 45 16.03 -22.29 -4.67
C GLY A 45 16.05 -21.33 -5.86
N MET A 46 15.37 -20.19 -5.79
CA MET A 46 15.49 -19.14 -6.80
C MET A 46 16.74 -18.28 -6.57
N ASP A 47 17.53 -18.06 -7.62
CA ASP A 47 18.71 -17.19 -7.57
C ASP A 47 18.34 -15.70 -7.60
N LYS A 48 17.15 -15.36 -8.13
CA LYS A 48 16.62 -13.99 -8.25
C LYS A 48 15.11 -13.98 -8.05
N VAL A 49 14.61 -12.85 -7.65
CA VAL A 49 13.16 -12.59 -7.64
C VAL A 49 12.65 -12.51 -9.08
N VAL A 50 11.55 -13.19 -9.37
CA VAL A 50 10.93 -13.16 -10.69
C VAL A 50 9.89 -12.06 -10.75
N VAL A 51 10.11 -11.06 -11.62
CA VAL A 51 9.24 -9.89 -11.76
C VAL A 51 8.50 -9.92 -13.09
N ARG A 52 7.21 -9.57 -13.06
CA ARG A 52 6.40 -9.30 -14.24
C ARG A 52 5.63 -8.01 -14.03
N LYS A 53 5.67 -7.09 -15.00
CA LYS A 53 5.02 -5.80 -14.89
C LYS A 53 4.66 -5.22 -16.26
N LYS A 54 3.53 -4.50 -16.32
CA LYS A 54 2.98 -3.92 -17.54
C LYS A 54 2.38 -2.54 -17.30
N ALA A 55 2.57 -1.64 -18.26
CA ALA A 55 1.83 -0.39 -18.34
C ALA A 55 0.37 -0.64 -18.69
N GLY A 56 -0.51 0.24 -18.20
CA GLY A 56 -1.95 0.17 -18.37
C GLY A 56 -2.62 -0.69 -17.30
N ARG A 57 -3.85 -1.11 -17.57
CA ARG A 57 -4.70 -1.83 -16.62
C ARG A 57 -4.14 -3.20 -16.24
N LEU A 58 -4.59 -3.73 -15.13
CA LEU A 58 -4.23 -5.06 -14.62
C LEU A 58 -4.41 -6.16 -15.67
N LYS A 59 -5.43 -6.04 -16.53
CA LYS A 59 -5.68 -6.95 -17.65
C LYS A 59 -4.43 -7.15 -18.54
N ASN A 60 -3.66 -6.08 -18.81
CA ASN A 60 -2.45 -6.19 -19.66
C ASN A 60 -1.38 -7.07 -18.99
N LEU A 61 -1.27 -7.01 -17.67
CA LEU A 61 -0.37 -7.88 -16.90
C LEU A 61 -0.85 -9.33 -16.93
N VAL A 62 -2.15 -9.56 -16.72
CA VAL A 62 -2.75 -10.90 -16.77
C VAL A 62 -2.51 -11.56 -18.13
N GLU A 63 -2.81 -10.87 -19.24
CA GLU A 63 -2.57 -11.36 -20.60
C GLU A 63 -1.08 -11.67 -20.88
N ASP A 64 -0.16 -10.88 -20.30
CA ASP A 64 1.28 -11.14 -20.44
C ASP A 64 1.71 -12.39 -19.65
N ILE A 65 1.13 -12.61 -18.45
CA ILE A 65 1.36 -13.80 -17.63
C ILE A 65 0.78 -15.06 -18.29
N GLU A 66 -0.41 -14.98 -18.91
CA GLU A 66 -1.00 -16.08 -19.65
C GLU A 66 -0.12 -16.52 -20.82
N ARG A 67 0.45 -15.57 -21.56
CA ARG A 67 1.37 -15.84 -22.67
C ARG A 67 2.71 -16.43 -22.22
N LYS A 68 3.20 -15.99 -21.06
CA LYS A 68 4.46 -16.45 -20.47
C LYS A 68 4.27 -16.68 -18.98
N PRO A 69 3.86 -17.87 -18.55
CA PRO A 69 3.58 -18.20 -17.17
C PRO A 69 4.74 -17.87 -16.22
N MET A 70 4.39 -17.46 -15.00
CA MET A 70 5.33 -17.27 -13.93
C MET A 70 5.57 -18.58 -13.16
N PRO A 71 6.72 -18.73 -12.50
CA PRO A 71 7.03 -19.92 -11.71
C PRO A 71 6.11 -20.04 -10.49
N LEU A 72 5.99 -21.25 -9.97
CA LEU A 72 5.40 -21.50 -8.67
C LEU A 72 6.23 -20.81 -7.57
N ALA A 73 5.57 -20.28 -6.56
CA ALA A 73 6.21 -19.50 -5.52
C ALA A 73 5.56 -19.76 -4.15
N THR A 74 6.23 -19.31 -3.08
CA THR A 74 5.72 -19.34 -1.70
C THR A 74 5.39 -17.93 -1.20
N VAL A 75 6.01 -16.93 -1.81
CA VAL A 75 5.87 -15.51 -1.47
C VAL A 75 5.60 -14.69 -2.72
N GLY A 76 4.72 -13.71 -2.60
CA GLY A 76 4.41 -12.76 -3.66
C GLY A 76 4.13 -11.36 -3.14
N ILE A 77 4.52 -10.37 -3.94
CA ILE A 77 4.10 -8.96 -3.77
C ILE A 77 3.54 -8.44 -5.10
N GLY A 78 2.50 -7.64 -5.02
CA GLY A 78 1.80 -7.09 -6.19
C GLY A 78 1.44 -5.62 -6.00
N HIS A 79 1.41 -4.88 -7.11
CA HIS A 79 1.18 -3.44 -7.12
C HIS A 79 0.34 -3.00 -8.31
N THR A 80 -0.64 -2.10 -8.08
CA THR A 80 -1.25 -1.25 -9.10
C THR A 80 -0.85 0.19 -8.87
N ARG A 81 -0.37 0.85 -9.91
CA ARG A 81 0.26 2.16 -9.82
C ARG A 81 -0.66 3.27 -10.33
N TRP A 82 -0.71 4.35 -9.57
CA TRP A 82 -1.06 5.68 -10.01
C TRP A 82 0.23 6.49 -10.13
N ALA A 83 0.60 6.87 -11.34
CA ALA A 83 1.91 7.47 -11.62
C ALA A 83 2.07 8.83 -10.93
N THR A 84 3.14 8.98 -10.14
CA THR A 84 3.57 10.24 -9.51
C THR A 84 4.94 10.66 -10.06
N ASN A 85 5.93 9.79 -9.98
CA ASN A 85 7.29 10.00 -10.49
C ASN A 85 7.57 9.09 -11.69
N GLY A 86 7.80 9.67 -12.86
CA GLY A 86 7.99 8.97 -14.13
C GLY A 86 6.65 8.58 -14.80
N GLU A 87 6.59 8.70 -16.12
CA GLU A 87 5.42 8.39 -16.92
C GLU A 87 4.99 6.92 -16.81
N PRO A 88 3.72 6.58 -17.08
CA PRO A 88 3.26 5.21 -17.18
C PRO A 88 4.00 4.44 -18.28
N SER A 89 4.83 3.47 -17.87
CA SER A 89 5.60 2.60 -18.77
C SER A 89 5.95 1.28 -18.06
N ASP A 90 6.30 0.24 -18.83
CA ASP A 90 6.75 -1.05 -18.27
C ASP A 90 7.98 -0.86 -17.37
N VAL A 91 8.88 0.07 -17.71
CA VAL A 91 10.10 0.34 -16.95
C VAL A 91 9.79 0.98 -15.60
N ASN A 92 8.88 1.96 -15.58
CA ASN A 92 8.48 2.70 -14.39
C ASN A 92 7.43 1.98 -13.54
N ALA A 93 6.83 0.88 -14.03
CA ALA A 93 5.93 0.06 -13.24
C ALA A 93 6.65 -0.61 -12.07
N HIS A 94 5.95 -0.83 -10.95
CA HIS A 94 6.43 -1.65 -9.84
C HIS A 94 6.12 -3.13 -10.10
N PRO A 95 6.90 -4.05 -9.52
CA PRO A 95 8.05 -3.90 -8.61
C PRO A 95 9.34 -3.42 -9.26
N HIS A 96 10.25 -2.85 -8.43
CA HIS A 96 11.65 -2.60 -8.78
C HIS A 96 12.58 -3.54 -8.00
N THR A 97 13.78 -3.80 -8.55
CA THR A 97 14.73 -4.76 -7.96
C THR A 97 16.05 -4.12 -7.56
N SER A 98 16.75 -4.77 -6.62
CA SER A 98 18.16 -4.51 -6.33
C SER A 98 19.03 -4.64 -7.57
N MET A 99 20.32 -4.25 -7.48
CA MET A 99 21.26 -4.29 -8.60
C MET A 99 21.47 -5.73 -9.12
N ASP A 100 21.51 -6.70 -8.21
CA ASP A 100 21.71 -8.12 -8.47
C ASP A 100 20.39 -8.89 -8.76
N GLY A 101 19.24 -8.23 -8.58
CA GLY A 101 17.91 -8.79 -8.80
C GLY A 101 17.42 -9.74 -7.68
N LYS A 102 18.08 -9.77 -6.52
CA LYS A 102 17.72 -10.66 -5.41
C LYS A 102 16.65 -10.11 -4.50
N VAL A 103 16.51 -8.81 -4.43
CA VAL A 103 15.48 -8.09 -3.67
C VAL A 103 14.52 -7.42 -4.62
N ALA A 104 13.22 -7.46 -4.31
CA ALA A 104 12.19 -6.67 -5.00
C ALA A 104 11.40 -5.81 -4.02
N ILE A 105 10.99 -4.63 -4.48
CA ILE A 105 10.19 -3.66 -3.71
C ILE A 105 9.00 -3.19 -4.52
N ILE A 106 7.87 -3.00 -3.84
CA ILE A 106 6.74 -2.17 -4.25
C ILE A 106 6.55 -1.04 -3.24
N HIS A 107 5.97 0.09 -3.68
CA HIS A 107 5.90 1.29 -2.87
C HIS A 107 4.66 2.12 -3.21
N ASN A 108 3.97 2.58 -2.17
CA ASN A 108 2.96 3.66 -2.22
C ASN A 108 3.51 4.88 -1.50
N GLY A 109 3.41 6.04 -2.11
CA GLY A 109 3.82 7.31 -1.54
C GLY A 109 4.86 8.05 -2.39
N ILE A 110 5.64 8.91 -1.76
CA ILE A 110 6.71 9.70 -2.39
C ILE A 110 7.91 9.72 -1.45
N ILE A 111 9.06 9.31 -1.96
CA ILE A 111 10.35 9.41 -1.26
C ILE A 111 11.01 10.73 -1.66
N GLU A 112 10.90 11.73 -0.80
CA GLU A 112 11.29 13.12 -1.10
C GLU A 112 12.79 13.27 -1.30
N ASN A 113 13.62 12.53 -0.55
CA ASN A 113 15.06 12.55 -0.69
C ASN A 113 15.60 11.57 -1.74
N ALA A 114 14.76 10.98 -2.59
CA ALA A 114 15.16 10.01 -3.61
C ALA A 114 16.21 10.56 -4.59
N SER A 115 16.16 11.84 -4.93
CA SER A 115 17.13 12.46 -5.84
C SER A 115 18.53 12.46 -5.25
N GLN A 116 18.70 12.80 -3.97
CA GLN A 116 19.98 12.76 -3.29
C GLN A 116 20.51 11.32 -3.17
N LEU A 117 19.65 10.40 -2.72
CA LEU A 117 20.00 8.98 -2.61
C LEU A 117 20.42 8.37 -3.95
N ARG A 118 19.78 8.81 -5.06
CA ARG A 118 20.14 8.38 -6.42
C ARG A 118 21.56 8.85 -6.78
N LEU A 119 21.90 10.11 -6.50
CA LEU A 119 23.24 10.65 -6.78
C LEU A 119 24.31 9.90 -5.98
N ASP A 120 24.06 9.65 -4.69
CA ASP A 120 24.99 8.93 -3.82
C ASP A 120 25.23 7.49 -4.33
N LEU A 121 24.17 6.78 -4.69
CA LEU A 121 24.28 5.43 -5.25
C LEU A 121 24.96 5.43 -6.62
N GLN A 122 24.72 6.44 -7.48
CA GLN A 122 25.42 6.57 -8.77
C GLN A 122 26.92 6.79 -8.60
N ALA A 123 27.33 7.58 -7.60
CA ALA A 123 28.74 7.76 -7.26
C ALA A 123 29.42 6.45 -6.83
N GLU A 124 28.65 5.49 -6.28
CA GLU A 124 29.10 4.14 -5.95
C GLU A 124 28.98 3.13 -7.11
N GLY A 125 28.57 3.58 -8.31
CA GLY A 125 28.49 2.75 -9.52
C GLY A 125 27.12 2.06 -9.75
N TYR A 126 26.08 2.39 -8.98
CA TYR A 126 24.72 1.88 -9.22
C TYR A 126 24.11 2.49 -10.48
N ARG A 127 23.42 1.66 -11.26
CA ARG A 127 22.72 2.07 -12.49
C ARG A 127 21.23 2.02 -12.29
N PHE A 128 20.53 2.98 -12.90
CA PHE A 128 19.09 3.13 -12.85
C PHE A 128 18.50 3.06 -14.25
N ALA A 129 17.39 2.32 -14.38
CA ALA A 129 16.65 2.17 -15.64
C ALA A 129 15.38 3.03 -15.64
N SER A 130 14.79 3.26 -14.48
CA SER A 130 13.54 4.00 -14.32
C SER A 130 13.74 5.41 -13.78
N ALA A 131 12.70 6.23 -13.93
CA ALA A 131 12.63 7.57 -13.34
C ALA A 131 12.03 7.56 -11.91
N THR A 132 11.70 6.37 -11.35
CA THR A 132 10.97 6.27 -10.09
C THR A 132 11.88 6.40 -8.88
N ASP A 133 11.35 6.95 -7.80
CA ASP A 133 11.93 6.94 -6.46
C ASP A 133 12.00 5.51 -5.89
N THR A 134 11.08 4.66 -6.25
CA THR A 134 11.02 3.25 -5.81
C THR A 134 12.22 2.43 -6.29
N GLU A 135 12.75 2.68 -7.51
CA GLU A 135 13.98 2.02 -7.94
C GLU A 135 15.17 2.43 -7.07
N VAL A 136 15.20 3.68 -6.61
CA VAL A 136 16.23 4.15 -5.67
C VAL A 136 16.17 3.38 -4.37
N ALA A 137 14.97 3.24 -3.79
CA ALA A 137 14.75 2.44 -2.59
C ALA A 137 15.15 0.96 -2.80
N ALA A 138 14.85 0.37 -3.96
CA ALA A 138 15.22 -1.01 -4.27
C ALA A 138 16.75 -1.22 -4.32
N LYS A 139 17.46 -0.29 -4.94
CA LYS A 139 18.95 -0.33 -4.98
C LYS A 139 19.55 -0.12 -3.58
N LEU A 140 19.01 0.84 -2.82
CA LEU A 140 19.44 1.11 -1.45
C LEU A 140 19.20 -0.10 -0.54
N LEU A 141 18.02 -0.74 -0.63
CA LEU A 141 17.73 -1.93 0.17
C LEU A 141 18.67 -3.08 -0.14
N GLY A 142 18.96 -3.36 -1.42
CA GLY A 142 19.93 -4.36 -1.83
C GLY A 142 21.30 -4.12 -1.21
N LYS A 143 21.81 -2.86 -1.29
CA LYS A 143 23.06 -2.45 -0.64
C LYS A 143 23.06 -2.71 0.86
N ILE A 144 21.97 -2.38 1.55
CA ILE A 144 21.85 -2.59 3.01
C ILE A 144 21.88 -4.08 3.34
N VAL A 145 21.15 -4.92 2.57
CA VAL A 145 21.15 -6.39 2.79
C VAL A 145 22.54 -6.95 2.56
N ASP A 146 23.23 -6.56 1.49
CA ASP A 146 24.59 -7.04 1.21
C ASP A 146 25.57 -6.64 2.31
N LYS A 147 25.44 -5.44 2.87
CA LYS A 147 26.22 -5.02 4.04
C LYS A 147 25.92 -5.87 5.28
N ILE A 148 24.64 -6.18 5.54
CA ILE A 148 24.26 -7.06 6.66
C ILE A 148 24.88 -8.45 6.48
N ILE A 149 24.86 -9.01 5.27
CA ILE A 149 25.49 -10.30 4.97
C ILE A 149 27.00 -10.24 5.22
N ALA A 150 27.65 -9.17 4.79
CA ALA A 150 29.11 -9.00 5.02
C ALA A 150 29.45 -8.90 6.52
N ASP A 151 28.62 -8.21 7.30
CA ASP A 151 28.84 -7.97 8.73
C ASP A 151 28.43 -9.18 9.61
N GLU A 152 27.35 -9.89 9.25
CA GLU A 152 26.66 -10.87 10.12
C GLU A 152 26.62 -12.30 9.52
N GLY A 153 27.09 -12.46 8.29
CA GLY A 153 27.21 -13.76 7.60
C GLY A 153 25.89 -14.31 7.03
N LYS A 154 24.76 -13.63 7.22
CA LYS A 154 23.42 -14.04 6.73
C LYS A 154 22.54 -12.84 6.38
N PRO A 155 21.59 -13.01 5.45
CA PRO A 155 20.61 -11.96 5.15
C PRO A 155 19.64 -11.74 6.33
N ASP A 156 19.22 -10.50 6.52
CA ASP A 156 18.14 -10.11 7.43
C ASP A 156 17.35 -8.98 6.77
N LEU A 157 16.32 -9.36 6.00
CA LEU A 157 15.50 -8.42 5.26
C LEU A 157 14.71 -7.51 6.21
N PHE A 158 14.23 -8.04 7.35
CA PHE A 158 13.48 -7.23 8.32
C PHE A 158 14.33 -6.12 8.93
N LYS A 159 15.57 -6.43 9.28
CA LYS A 159 16.55 -5.45 9.75
C LYS A 159 16.92 -4.44 8.65
N ALA A 160 17.08 -4.94 7.41
CA ALA A 160 17.43 -4.09 6.27
C ALA A 160 16.34 -3.07 5.94
N VAL A 161 15.07 -3.49 5.89
CA VAL A 161 13.92 -2.60 5.64
C VAL A 161 13.80 -1.55 6.74
N ARG A 162 13.94 -1.90 8.01
CA ARG A 162 13.94 -0.93 9.12
C ARG A 162 15.10 0.06 9.04
N ARG A 163 16.29 -0.39 8.64
CA ARG A 163 17.44 0.50 8.42
C ARG A 163 17.17 1.45 7.27
N MET A 164 16.65 0.96 6.15
CA MET A 164 16.27 1.77 5.00
C MET A 164 15.20 2.80 5.38
N ALA A 165 14.13 2.39 6.06
CA ALA A 165 13.01 3.26 6.45
C ALA A 165 13.48 4.51 7.23
N ARG A 166 14.53 4.39 8.05
CA ARG A 166 15.12 5.54 8.76
C ARG A 166 15.97 6.47 7.89
N MET A 167 16.28 6.07 6.66
CA MET A 167 17.05 6.87 5.70
C MET A 167 16.14 7.57 4.69
N LEU A 168 14.88 7.12 4.56
CA LEU A 168 13.91 7.69 3.65
C LEU A 168 13.20 8.88 4.31
N GLU A 169 12.92 9.91 3.51
CA GLU A 169 12.12 11.08 3.88
C GLU A 169 10.86 11.11 3.02
N GLY A 170 9.74 11.61 3.58
CA GLY A 170 8.44 11.65 2.91
C GLY A 170 7.51 10.50 3.31
N ALA A 171 6.34 10.42 2.69
CA ALA A 171 5.33 9.42 2.99
C ALA A 171 5.57 8.14 2.18
N PHE A 172 5.58 6.97 2.85
CA PHE A 172 5.76 5.70 2.17
C PHE A 172 5.09 4.52 2.87
N THR A 173 4.61 3.58 2.06
CA THR A 173 4.34 2.19 2.44
C THR A 173 5.08 1.30 1.46
N ILE A 174 5.97 0.47 1.97
CA ILE A 174 6.84 -0.39 1.19
C ILE A 174 6.55 -1.85 1.54
N LEU A 175 6.48 -2.73 0.53
CA LEU A 175 6.68 -4.16 0.72
C LEU A 175 7.94 -4.61 -0.02
N ALA A 176 8.68 -5.50 0.61
CA ALA A 176 9.91 -6.08 0.08
C ALA A 176 9.93 -7.60 0.22
N THR A 177 10.56 -8.27 -0.73
CA THR A 177 10.91 -9.71 -0.68
C THR A 177 12.34 -9.91 -1.14
N ASP A 178 13.00 -10.98 -0.65
CA ASP A 178 14.38 -11.35 -0.98
C ASP A 178 14.44 -12.85 -1.27
N CYS A 179 14.97 -13.25 -2.43
CA CYS A 179 15.09 -14.67 -2.79
C CYS A 179 16.01 -15.47 -1.86
N ARG A 180 16.84 -14.81 -1.05
CA ARG A 180 17.68 -15.43 -0.01
C ARG A 180 16.90 -15.73 1.29
N GLN A 181 15.69 -15.14 1.45
CA GLN A 181 14.73 -15.37 2.53
C GLN A 181 13.32 -15.52 1.92
N PRO A 182 13.10 -16.63 1.18
CA PRO A 182 11.94 -16.80 0.29
C PRO A 182 10.64 -17.17 1.03
N ASP A 183 10.65 -17.14 2.34
CA ASP A 183 9.55 -17.49 3.25
C ASP A 183 8.91 -16.26 3.91
N ILE A 184 9.43 -15.07 3.64
CA ILE A 184 8.93 -13.83 4.26
C ILE A 184 8.63 -12.71 3.27
N VAL A 185 7.63 -11.90 3.62
CA VAL A 185 7.44 -10.52 3.10
C VAL A 185 7.66 -9.55 4.25
N VAL A 186 8.37 -8.48 3.97
CA VAL A 186 8.57 -7.40 4.94
C VAL A 186 7.88 -6.14 4.46
N GLY A 187 7.06 -5.54 5.33
CA GLY A 187 6.44 -4.24 5.11
C GLY A 187 7.04 -3.16 6.01
N ALA A 188 6.98 -1.91 5.57
CA ALA A 188 7.25 -0.73 6.39
C ALA A 188 6.24 0.36 6.06
N ARG A 189 5.77 1.08 7.09
CA ARG A 189 4.79 2.14 6.97
C ARG A 189 5.29 3.44 7.61
N HIS A 190 5.17 4.52 6.80
CA HIS A 190 5.23 5.91 7.25
C HIS A 190 4.16 6.70 6.48
N ASP A 191 3.10 7.14 7.15
CA ASP A 191 1.88 7.82 6.68
C ASP A 191 0.90 6.96 5.88
N SER A 192 1.27 6.42 4.71
CA SER A 192 0.36 5.63 3.89
C SER A 192 -0.06 4.32 4.59
N PRO A 193 -1.32 3.87 4.48
CA PRO A 193 -1.82 2.73 5.26
C PRO A 193 -1.19 1.40 4.86
N LEU A 194 -1.03 0.52 5.85
CA LEU A 194 -0.65 -0.88 5.70
C LEU A 194 -1.41 -1.73 6.71
N VAL A 195 -2.02 -2.81 6.24
CA VAL A 195 -2.75 -3.77 7.06
C VAL A 195 -2.25 -5.18 6.81
N VAL A 196 -2.31 -6.01 7.85
CA VAL A 196 -1.98 -7.44 7.80
C VAL A 196 -3.27 -8.23 7.85
N GLY A 197 -3.42 -9.24 6.99
CA GLY A 197 -4.43 -10.28 7.09
C GLY A 197 -3.85 -11.51 7.78
N LEU A 198 -4.49 -11.98 8.84
CA LEU A 198 -4.06 -13.12 9.64
C LEU A 198 -4.81 -14.37 9.18
N GLY A 199 -4.13 -15.27 8.47
CA GLY A 199 -4.66 -16.56 8.01
C GLY A 199 -4.19 -17.74 8.85
N GLU A 200 -4.39 -18.95 8.34
CA GLU A 200 -3.92 -20.22 8.92
C GLU A 200 -2.91 -20.88 7.95
N GLY A 201 -1.64 -20.92 8.34
CA GLY A 201 -0.54 -21.38 7.47
C GLY A 201 -0.24 -20.42 6.30
N GLU A 202 -0.78 -19.23 6.37
CA GLU A 202 -0.57 -18.14 5.41
C GLU A 202 -0.94 -16.78 6.03
N ASN A 203 -0.27 -15.73 5.60
CA ASN A 203 -0.57 -14.36 6.01
C ASN A 203 -0.47 -13.40 4.82
N PHE A 204 -1.15 -12.28 4.95
CA PHE A 204 -1.36 -11.31 3.88
C PHE A 204 -0.92 -9.91 4.31
N LEU A 205 -0.58 -9.09 3.33
CA LEU A 205 -0.35 -7.65 3.49
C LEU A 205 -1.16 -6.90 2.44
N GLY A 206 -1.67 -5.73 2.80
CA GLY A 206 -2.41 -4.88 1.85
C GLY A 206 -2.38 -3.42 2.25
N SER A 207 -2.55 -2.54 1.26
CA SER A 207 -2.84 -1.12 1.52
C SER A 207 -4.28 -0.89 2.00
N ASP A 208 -5.10 -1.94 1.92
CA ASP A 208 -6.49 -1.98 2.37
C ASP A 208 -6.88 -3.45 2.63
N VAL A 209 -7.84 -3.69 3.54
CA VAL A 209 -8.36 -5.03 3.83
C VAL A 209 -9.01 -5.70 2.61
N ALA A 210 -9.49 -4.92 1.65
CA ALA A 210 -10.02 -5.41 0.37
C ALA A 210 -9.03 -6.30 -0.38
N ALA A 211 -7.72 -6.09 -0.20
CA ALA A 211 -6.68 -6.92 -0.79
C ALA A 211 -6.82 -8.41 -0.46
N PHE A 212 -7.26 -8.73 0.76
CA PHE A 212 -7.25 -10.09 1.29
C PHE A 212 -8.54 -10.54 2.00
N VAL A 213 -9.57 -9.71 2.06
CA VAL A 213 -10.82 -10.01 2.81
C VAL A 213 -11.52 -11.29 2.32
N ALA A 214 -11.27 -11.72 1.08
CA ALA A 214 -11.78 -12.98 0.55
C ALA A 214 -11.11 -14.23 1.19
N TYR A 215 -9.95 -14.06 1.80
CA TYR A 215 -9.16 -15.14 2.41
C TYR A 215 -9.24 -15.14 3.92
N THR A 216 -9.25 -13.96 4.54
CA THR A 216 -9.37 -13.80 5.98
C THR A 216 -10.02 -12.49 6.36
N LYS A 217 -10.88 -12.54 7.39
CA LYS A 217 -11.46 -11.36 8.02
C LYS A 217 -10.70 -10.87 9.26
N ARG A 218 -9.72 -11.65 9.72
CA ARG A 218 -8.86 -11.25 10.85
C ARG A 218 -7.79 -10.32 10.34
N ALA A 219 -7.78 -9.09 10.82
CA ALA A 219 -6.85 -8.07 10.38
C ALA A 219 -6.10 -7.43 11.55
N MET A 220 -4.97 -6.82 11.24
CA MET A 220 -4.13 -6.07 12.15
C MET A 220 -3.59 -4.84 11.43
N GLU A 221 -3.70 -3.67 12.03
CA GLU A 221 -3.08 -2.46 11.50
C GLU A 221 -1.58 -2.43 11.83
N VAL A 222 -0.79 -1.94 10.89
CA VAL A 222 0.58 -1.53 11.13
C VAL A 222 0.54 -0.03 11.43
N ASP A 223 0.94 0.37 12.63
CA ASP A 223 0.91 1.78 13.04
C ASP A 223 2.02 2.60 12.38
N GLN A 224 1.99 3.92 12.67
CA GLN A 224 2.98 4.87 12.19
C GLN A 224 4.40 4.46 12.62
N ASP A 225 5.37 4.58 11.70
CA ASP A 225 6.80 4.29 11.92
C ASP A 225 7.09 2.85 12.33
N GLN A 226 6.29 1.92 11.85
CA GLN A 226 6.45 0.50 12.10
C GLN A 226 6.81 -0.27 10.84
N ALA A 227 7.52 -1.37 11.06
CA ALA A 227 7.78 -2.41 10.08
C ALA A 227 7.17 -3.73 10.56
N VAL A 228 6.75 -4.54 9.60
CA VAL A 228 6.16 -5.85 9.83
C VAL A 228 6.89 -6.92 9.00
N CYS A 229 7.22 -8.03 9.61
CA CYS A 229 7.72 -9.23 8.95
C CYS A 229 6.65 -10.30 9.00
N VAL A 230 6.26 -10.81 7.85
CA VAL A 230 5.18 -11.78 7.67
C VAL A 230 5.74 -13.04 7.04
N SER A 231 5.51 -14.17 7.69
CA SER A 231 5.71 -15.51 7.14
C SER A 231 4.40 -16.30 7.17
N ALA A 232 4.39 -17.54 6.70
CA ALA A 232 3.22 -18.40 6.76
C ALA A 232 2.60 -18.51 8.16
N ASP A 233 3.44 -18.64 9.20
CA ASP A 233 3.00 -18.97 10.55
C ASP A 233 3.22 -17.83 11.55
N LYS A 234 3.90 -16.76 11.15
CA LYS A 234 4.33 -15.72 12.08
C LYS A 234 4.22 -14.31 11.51
N VAL A 235 3.76 -13.40 12.36
CA VAL A 235 3.79 -11.96 12.13
C VAL A 235 4.57 -11.30 13.26
N ILE A 236 5.56 -10.48 12.92
CA ILE A 236 6.37 -9.71 13.87
C ILE A 236 6.26 -8.24 13.48
N VAL A 237 5.85 -7.41 14.43
CA VAL A 237 5.82 -5.94 14.25
C VAL A 237 6.90 -5.33 15.14
N ALA A 238 7.62 -4.34 14.61
CA ALA A 238 8.58 -3.55 15.38
C ALA A 238 8.61 -2.11 14.86
N ASP A 239 9.02 -1.17 15.70
CA ASP A 239 9.38 0.16 15.23
C ASP A 239 10.65 0.13 14.36
N PHE A 240 10.98 1.23 13.71
CA PHE A 240 12.18 1.29 12.85
C PHE A 240 13.50 1.15 13.65
N ASN A 241 13.49 1.33 14.97
CA ASN A 241 14.65 1.12 15.84
C ASN A 241 14.81 -0.36 16.25
N GLY A 242 13.76 -1.18 16.10
CA GLY A 242 13.75 -2.60 16.36
C GLY A 242 13.09 -3.00 17.67
N ASN A 243 12.41 -2.08 18.33
CA ASN A 243 11.59 -2.41 19.49
C ASN A 243 10.35 -3.17 19.02
N VAL A 244 10.22 -4.42 19.46
CA VAL A 244 9.10 -5.29 19.07
C VAL A 244 7.81 -4.82 19.74
N VAL A 245 6.72 -4.76 19.00
CA VAL A 245 5.37 -4.52 19.51
C VAL A 245 4.79 -5.83 20.02
N GLU A 246 4.65 -5.97 21.33
CA GLU A 246 4.23 -7.23 21.95
C GLU A 246 2.77 -7.59 21.71
N ASN A 247 1.87 -6.61 21.63
CA ASN A 247 0.43 -6.80 21.47
C ASN A 247 -0.13 -5.85 20.39
N PRO A 248 0.12 -6.12 19.09
CA PRO A 248 -0.46 -5.32 18.02
C PRO A 248 -1.98 -5.46 18.01
N LYS A 249 -2.69 -4.37 17.72
CA LYS A 249 -4.17 -4.33 17.68
C LYS A 249 -4.68 -5.19 16.53
N THR A 250 -5.48 -6.21 16.85
CA THR A 250 -6.19 -7.02 15.88
C THR A 250 -7.68 -6.72 15.91
N TYR A 251 -8.34 -6.86 14.76
CA TYR A 251 -9.77 -6.68 14.64
C TYR A 251 -10.35 -7.65 13.60
N THR A 252 -11.66 -7.79 13.60
CA THR A 252 -12.38 -8.58 12.59
C THR A 252 -13.09 -7.63 11.65
N VAL A 253 -12.92 -7.83 10.34
CA VAL A 253 -13.64 -7.09 9.30
C VAL A 253 -15.09 -7.57 9.28
N ASP A 254 -16.02 -6.64 9.41
CA ASP A 254 -17.47 -6.91 9.55
C ASP A 254 -18.22 -7.01 8.21
N TRP A 255 -17.56 -6.67 7.09
CA TRP A 255 -18.13 -6.76 5.75
C TRP A 255 -17.50 -7.88 4.92
N ASP A 256 -18.17 -8.29 3.85
CA ASP A 256 -17.77 -9.40 2.98
C ASP A 256 -16.99 -8.94 1.74
N ALA A 257 -16.25 -9.88 1.13
CA ALA A 257 -15.53 -9.65 -0.12
C ALA A 257 -16.42 -9.10 -1.24
N SER A 258 -17.71 -9.47 -1.24
CA SER A 258 -18.71 -8.98 -2.20
C SER A 258 -18.88 -7.45 -2.14
N ALA A 259 -18.65 -6.81 -0.98
CA ALA A 259 -18.68 -5.36 -0.86
C ALA A 259 -17.51 -4.69 -1.59
N ALA A 260 -16.36 -5.37 -1.72
CA ALA A 260 -15.19 -4.91 -2.46
C ALA A 260 -15.23 -5.26 -3.96
N GLU A 261 -16.25 -6.00 -4.40
CA GLU A 261 -16.43 -6.41 -5.79
C GLU A 261 -17.33 -5.43 -6.55
N LYS A 262 -17.30 -5.48 -7.88
CA LYS A 262 -18.17 -4.63 -8.71
C LYS A 262 -19.68 -4.94 -8.52
N GLY A 263 -20.05 -6.08 -7.96
CA GLY A 263 -21.42 -6.43 -7.62
C GLY A 263 -22.39 -6.50 -8.82
N GLY A 264 -21.87 -6.88 -10.00
CA GLY A 264 -22.63 -6.95 -11.26
C GLY A 264 -22.59 -5.66 -12.11
N TRP A 265 -21.88 -4.61 -11.65
CA TRP A 265 -21.68 -3.37 -12.40
C TRP A 265 -20.48 -3.48 -13.37
N ASP A 266 -20.53 -2.78 -14.49
CA ASP A 266 -19.45 -2.77 -15.48
C ASP A 266 -18.16 -2.12 -14.96
N SER A 267 -18.30 -1.13 -14.06
CA SER A 267 -17.18 -0.42 -13.45
C SER A 267 -17.47 -0.09 -11.98
N PHE A 268 -16.41 0.17 -11.19
CA PHE A 268 -16.56 0.71 -9.83
C PHE A 268 -17.25 2.08 -9.83
N MET A 269 -16.93 2.94 -10.80
CA MET A 269 -17.56 4.25 -10.93
C MET A 269 -19.08 4.14 -11.08
N ASP A 270 -19.56 3.21 -11.91
CA ASP A 270 -20.98 3.00 -12.12
C ASP A 270 -21.67 2.47 -10.85
N LYS A 271 -21.03 1.51 -10.16
CA LYS A 271 -21.47 1.04 -8.85
C LYS A 271 -21.58 2.19 -7.83
N GLU A 272 -20.53 2.99 -7.70
CA GLU A 272 -20.43 4.08 -6.73
C GLU A 272 -21.47 5.17 -6.99
N ILE A 273 -21.73 5.54 -8.26
CA ILE A 273 -22.79 6.47 -8.64
C ILE A 273 -24.16 5.98 -8.13
N HIS A 274 -24.44 4.69 -8.26
CA HIS A 274 -25.71 4.11 -7.79
C HIS A 274 -25.74 3.92 -6.27
N GLU A 275 -24.61 3.86 -5.61
CA GLU A 275 -24.50 3.80 -4.14
C GLU A 275 -24.58 5.18 -3.45
N ASP A 276 -24.41 6.29 -4.19
CA ASP A 276 -24.39 7.66 -3.65
C ASP A 276 -25.60 7.97 -2.74
N PRO A 277 -26.87 7.63 -3.09
CA PRO A 277 -28.00 7.91 -2.22
C PRO A 277 -27.88 7.24 -0.85
N ALA A 278 -27.45 5.96 -0.83
CA ALA A 278 -27.25 5.22 0.41
C ALA A 278 -26.02 5.73 1.19
N ALA A 279 -24.96 6.16 0.52
CA ALA A 279 -23.79 6.75 1.14
C ALA A 279 -24.12 8.08 1.82
N VAL A 280 -24.87 8.95 1.15
CA VAL A 280 -25.36 10.23 1.71
C VAL A 280 -26.25 9.96 2.92
N GLN A 281 -27.21 9.03 2.81
CA GLN A 281 -28.09 8.67 3.92
C GLN A 281 -27.30 8.19 5.14
N ARG A 282 -26.33 7.29 4.96
CA ARG A 282 -25.46 6.79 6.05
C ARG A 282 -24.62 7.91 6.66
N THR A 283 -24.09 8.80 5.86
CA THR A 283 -23.28 9.94 6.33
C THR A 283 -24.11 10.89 7.19
N LEU A 284 -25.38 11.10 6.85
CA LEU A 284 -26.27 12.00 7.58
C LEU A 284 -26.94 11.34 8.79
N LEU A 285 -26.89 10.01 8.90
CA LEU A 285 -27.52 9.26 10.00
C LEU A 285 -26.91 9.69 11.34
N GLY A 286 -27.78 10.14 12.26
CA GLY A 286 -27.37 10.65 13.58
C GLY A 286 -26.76 12.07 13.58
N ARG A 287 -26.72 12.74 12.40
CA ARG A 287 -26.22 14.12 12.30
C ARG A 287 -27.31 15.18 12.43
N PHE A 288 -28.57 14.76 12.61
CA PHE A 288 -29.69 15.64 12.89
C PHE A 288 -30.44 15.11 14.12
N ASP A 289 -30.83 16.02 15.00
CA ASP A 289 -31.72 15.71 16.11
C ASP A 289 -33.20 15.64 15.65
N THR A 290 -34.11 15.42 16.59
CA THR A 290 -35.54 15.35 16.33
C THR A 290 -36.18 16.66 15.89
N ASN A 291 -35.49 17.79 16.09
CA ASN A 291 -35.91 19.13 15.69
C ASN A 291 -35.34 19.52 14.33
N GLY A 292 -34.40 18.72 13.78
CA GLY A 292 -33.69 19.00 12.56
C GLY A 292 -32.40 19.82 12.75
N ASP A 293 -31.98 20.04 14.01
CA ASP A 293 -30.74 20.72 14.31
C ASP A 293 -29.53 19.78 14.07
N ILE A 294 -28.43 20.37 13.60
CA ILE A 294 -27.23 19.62 13.29
C ILE A 294 -26.51 19.18 14.57
N THR A 295 -26.25 17.90 14.70
CA THR A 295 -25.48 17.29 15.80
C THR A 295 -24.17 16.71 15.26
N LEU A 296 -23.03 17.21 15.72
CA LEU A 296 -21.69 16.79 15.32
C LEU A 296 -20.88 16.37 16.54
N ASP A 297 -21.15 15.16 17.07
CA ASP A 297 -20.55 14.66 18.31
C ASP A 297 -19.00 14.58 18.28
N GLU A 298 -18.43 14.48 17.08
CA GLU A 298 -16.98 14.41 16.87
C GLU A 298 -16.32 15.80 16.87
N VAL A 299 -17.09 16.87 16.64
CA VAL A 299 -16.60 18.24 16.60
C VAL A 299 -16.59 18.79 18.04
N ARG A 300 -15.41 18.83 18.66
CA ARG A 300 -15.22 19.30 20.04
C ARG A 300 -14.88 20.79 20.08
N ILE A 301 -15.71 21.61 19.44
CA ILE A 301 -15.61 23.07 19.44
C ILE A 301 -16.86 23.57 20.15
N ASP A 302 -16.72 24.35 21.20
CA ASP A 302 -17.87 24.92 21.90
C ASP A 302 -18.50 26.08 21.12
N GLU A 303 -19.69 26.52 21.56
CA GLU A 303 -20.43 27.59 20.89
C GLU A 303 -19.68 28.95 20.97
N HIS A 304 -18.93 29.18 22.01
CA HIS A 304 -18.15 30.39 22.16
C HIS A 304 -17.00 30.43 21.16
N ASP A 305 -16.27 29.32 21.03
CA ASP A 305 -15.17 29.18 20.09
C ASP A 305 -15.67 29.24 18.63
N PHE A 306 -16.81 28.63 18.34
CA PHE A 306 -17.46 28.77 17.03
C PHE A 306 -17.76 30.21 16.66
N LYS A 307 -18.27 31.01 17.60
CA LYS A 307 -18.56 32.44 17.40
C LYS A 307 -17.32 33.31 17.27
N ALA A 308 -16.18 32.84 17.73
CA ALA A 308 -14.89 33.53 17.65
C ALA A 308 -14.13 33.26 16.35
N ILE A 309 -14.60 32.34 15.49
CA ILE A 309 -13.96 32.01 14.21
C ILE A 309 -14.08 33.22 13.27
N ASP A 310 -12.95 33.71 12.80
CA ASP A 310 -12.84 34.82 11.84
C ASP A 310 -12.40 34.38 10.45
N LYS A 311 -11.97 33.11 10.30
CA LYS A 311 -11.50 32.52 9.04
C LYS A 311 -11.65 30.99 9.05
N ILE A 312 -11.99 30.42 7.89
CA ILE A 312 -11.99 28.97 7.66
C ILE A 312 -10.98 28.64 6.55
N ILE A 313 -10.18 27.61 6.75
CA ILE A 313 -9.26 27.09 5.72
C ILE A 313 -9.66 25.64 5.42
N VAL A 314 -10.00 25.36 4.16
CA VAL A 314 -10.31 24.01 3.69
C VAL A 314 -9.09 23.46 2.98
N VAL A 315 -8.56 22.34 3.47
CA VAL A 315 -7.43 21.62 2.86
C VAL A 315 -7.92 20.26 2.37
N ALA A 316 -7.92 20.07 1.07
CA ALA A 316 -8.40 18.84 0.44
C ALA A 316 -7.85 18.70 -0.99
N CYS A 317 -8.00 17.51 -1.59
CA CYS A 317 -7.72 17.26 -3.00
C CYS A 317 -8.87 16.50 -3.67
N GLY A 318 -8.88 16.47 -5.02
CA GLY A 318 -9.91 15.78 -5.80
C GLY A 318 -11.32 16.34 -5.55
N THR A 319 -12.32 15.47 -5.53
CA THR A 319 -13.72 15.84 -5.34
C THR A 319 -14.00 16.46 -3.97
N ALA A 320 -13.26 16.09 -2.94
CA ALA A 320 -13.35 16.73 -1.62
C ALA A 320 -12.94 18.22 -1.68
N SER A 321 -11.91 18.57 -2.48
CA SER A 321 -11.53 19.98 -2.74
C SER A 321 -12.64 20.74 -3.47
N TYR A 322 -13.29 20.10 -4.44
CA TYR A 322 -14.42 20.73 -5.14
C TYR A 322 -15.63 20.96 -4.22
N ALA A 323 -15.91 20.01 -3.32
CA ALA A 323 -16.92 20.19 -2.27
C ALA A 323 -16.58 21.39 -1.37
N GLY A 324 -15.30 21.53 -0.98
CA GLY A 324 -14.79 22.67 -0.21
C GLY A 324 -14.94 24.00 -0.98
N GLN A 325 -14.70 24.02 -2.30
CA GLN A 325 -14.91 25.21 -3.13
C GLN A 325 -16.39 25.63 -3.20
N VAL A 326 -17.31 24.68 -3.31
CA VAL A 326 -18.76 24.95 -3.23
C VAL A 326 -19.14 25.46 -1.84
N ALA A 327 -18.67 24.80 -0.77
CA ALA A 327 -18.91 25.19 0.60
C ALA A 327 -18.41 26.61 0.90
N LYS A 328 -17.27 27.04 0.31
CA LYS A 328 -16.74 28.39 0.42
C LYS A 328 -17.81 29.45 0.07
N TYR A 329 -18.43 29.34 -1.09
CA TYR A 329 -19.45 30.32 -1.52
C TYR A 329 -20.65 30.33 -0.57
N ALA A 330 -21.10 29.17 -0.11
CA ALA A 330 -22.23 29.07 0.82
C ALA A 330 -21.89 29.71 2.19
N ILE A 331 -20.75 29.35 2.78
CA ILE A 331 -20.31 29.85 4.09
C ILE A 331 -20.05 31.36 4.04
N GLU A 332 -19.29 31.85 3.05
CA GLU A 332 -19.04 33.30 2.90
C GLU A 332 -20.33 34.08 2.74
N HIS A 333 -21.34 33.50 2.04
CA HIS A 333 -22.63 34.14 1.88
C HIS A 333 -23.45 34.17 3.17
N TRP A 334 -23.51 33.06 3.91
CA TRP A 334 -24.35 32.94 5.11
C TRP A 334 -23.73 33.56 6.36
N VAL A 335 -22.44 33.32 6.59
CA VAL A 335 -21.76 33.66 7.84
C VAL A 335 -20.92 34.92 7.73
N ARG A 336 -20.55 35.34 6.52
CA ARG A 336 -19.74 36.53 6.22
C ARG A 336 -18.32 36.49 6.78
N ILE A 337 -17.75 35.29 6.93
CA ILE A 337 -16.34 35.09 7.24
C ILE A 337 -15.58 34.53 6.02
N PRO A 338 -14.31 34.87 5.81
CA PRO A 338 -13.54 34.40 4.67
C PRO A 338 -13.24 32.90 4.79
N VAL A 339 -13.32 32.19 3.62
CA VAL A 339 -13.02 30.76 3.53
C VAL A 339 -11.95 30.52 2.46
#